data_aa691b8a0c22ca0d3be6fd2fae76e2dd
#
_entry.id   aa691b8a0c22ca0d3be6fd2fae76e2dd
#
_cell.length_a   1.000
_cell.length_b   1.000
_cell.length_c   1.000
_cell.angle_alpha   90.00
_cell.angle_beta   90.00
_cell.angle_gamma   90.00
#
_symmetry.space_group_name_H-M   'P 1'
#
loop_
_entity.id
_entity.type
_entity.pdbx_description
1 polymer ?
#
loop_
_entity_poly.entity_id
_entity_poly.type
_entity_poly.pdbx_seq_one_letter_code
_entity_poly.pdbx_strand_id
1 'polypeptide(L)'
;MPEEFVILVDENDNPIGTEEKVKCHLPNGKLHRAFTALLFDKDGRLVLTKRAKEKMLWPGDWDGTFASHPRESEGYVSSGERRMPEELGISGKLDYFHKFEYHVPYKDVGSENEICGTLVGVINKDTEIKEIEGEIDEIKWITARELIAEIKINPEIYCPWMLIALELSLIHI
;
A
#
# COMPACT_ATOMS: atom_id res chain seq x y z
N MET A 1 6.78 15.95 -13.62
CA MET A 1 7.08 15.50 -12.27
C MET A 1 8.46 14.87 -12.25
N PRO A 2 9.22 14.96 -11.19
CA PRO A 2 10.50 14.26 -11.15
C PRO A 2 10.28 12.75 -11.33
N GLU A 3 11.16 12.10 -12.08
CA GLU A 3 11.13 10.64 -12.24
C GLU A 3 11.24 9.98 -10.86
N GLU A 4 10.33 9.06 -10.57
CA GLU A 4 10.32 8.30 -9.32
C GLU A 4 10.98 6.94 -9.58
N PHE A 5 12.00 6.61 -8.78
CA PHE A 5 12.74 5.35 -8.87
C PHE A 5 12.37 4.41 -7.72
N VAL A 6 12.30 3.13 -8.02
CA VAL A 6 12.05 2.05 -7.07
C VAL A 6 13.27 1.15 -6.93
N ILE A 7 13.41 0.48 -5.79
CA ILE A 7 14.53 -0.42 -5.50
C ILE A 7 14.22 -1.79 -6.09
N LEU A 8 15.01 -2.23 -7.08
CA LEU A 8 14.98 -3.61 -7.54
C LEU A 8 15.62 -4.51 -6.50
N VAL A 9 15.03 -5.67 -6.26
CA VAL A 9 15.50 -6.64 -5.27
C VAL A 9 15.57 -8.04 -5.85
N ASP A 10 16.39 -8.89 -5.21
CA ASP A 10 16.34 -10.34 -5.43
C ASP A 10 15.24 -10.99 -4.55
N GLU A 11 15.08 -12.30 -4.66
CA GLU A 11 14.11 -13.11 -3.90
C GLU A 11 14.31 -13.07 -2.36
N ASN A 12 15.49 -12.64 -1.91
CA ASN A 12 15.84 -12.48 -0.50
C ASN A 12 15.69 -11.02 -0.01
N ASP A 13 15.10 -10.13 -0.84
CA ASP A 13 14.98 -8.71 -0.57
C ASP A 13 16.32 -7.96 -0.48
N ASN A 14 17.36 -8.45 -1.13
CA ASN A 14 18.61 -7.72 -1.25
C ASN A 14 18.52 -6.75 -2.44
N PRO A 15 18.89 -5.47 -2.26
CA PRO A 15 18.92 -4.50 -3.35
C PRO A 15 19.89 -4.92 -4.45
N ILE A 16 19.43 -4.91 -5.70
CA ILE A 16 20.24 -5.25 -6.89
C ILE A 16 20.33 -4.09 -7.91
N GLY A 17 19.65 -2.98 -7.63
CA GLY A 17 19.65 -1.80 -8.48
C GLY A 17 18.40 -0.96 -8.28
N THR A 18 18.18 -0.04 -9.21
CA THR A 18 16.98 0.81 -9.25
C THR A 18 16.39 0.84 -10.66
N GLU A 19 15.11 1.11 -10.77
CA GLU A 19 14.44 1.30 -12.05
C GLU A 19 13.43 2.47 -11.92
N GLU A 20 13.17 3.15 -13.00
CA GLU A 20 12.10 4.13 -13.09
C GLU A 20 10.75 3.42 -12.86
N LYS A 21 9.92 4.01 -11.99
CA LYS A 21 8.71 3.38 -11.45
C LYS A 21 7.78 2.85 -12.54
N VAL A 22 7.45 3.65 -13.55
CA VAL A 22 6.53 3.21 -14.62
C VAL A 22 7.13 2.04 -15.40
N LYS A 23 8.41 2.12 -15.76
CA LYS A 23 9.11 1.04 -16.49
C LYS A 23 9.22 -0.23 -15.65
N CYS A 24 9.36 -0.07 -14.32
CA CYS A 24 9.43 -1.22 -13.41
C CYS A 24 8.15 -2.05 -13.43
N HIS A 25 6.98 -1.40 -13.55
CA HIS A 25 5.68 -2.07 -13.58
C HIS A 25 5.28 -2.61 -14.96
N LEU A 26 5.98 -2.22 -16.04
CA LEU A 26 5.60 -2.55 -17.42
C LEU A 26 6.56 -3.57 -18.05
N PRO A 27 6.05 -4.48 -18.93
CA PRO A 27 4.65 -4.93 -18.98
C PRO A 27 4.31 -5.97 -17.90
N ASN A 28 5.34 -6.73 -17.45
CA ASN A 28 5.18 -7.90 -16.56
C ASN A 28 5.64 -7.66 -15.12
N GLY A 29 6.09 -6.44 -14.82
CA GLY A 29 6.61 -6.09 -13.50
C GLY A 29 7.99 -6.69 -13.20
N LYS A 30 8.96 -5.88 -12.83
CA LYS A 30 10.24 -6.33 -12.25
C LYS A 30 10.08 -6.43 -10.74
N LEU A 31 10.71 -7.44 -10.12
CA LEU A 31 10.67 -7.60 -8.67
C LEU A 31 11.31 -6.38 -7.99
N HIS A 32 10.55 -5.69 -7.17
CA HIS A 32 10.98 -4.49 -6.49
C HIS A 32 10.39 -4.38 -5.08
N ARG A 33 10.94 -3.46 -4.29
CA ARG A 33 10.53 -3.25 -2.90
C ARG A 33 9.37 -2.27 -2.82
N ALA A 34 8.34 -2.64 -2.06
CA ALA A 34 7.18 -1.80 -1.78
C ALA A 34 6.72 -1.96 -0.33
N PHE A 35 5.77 -1.16 0.08
CA PHE A 35 5.07 -1.33 1.36
C PHE A 35 3.59 -0.98 1.23
N THR A 36 2.79 -1.59 2.08
CA THR A 36 1.42 -1.19 2.39
C THR A 36 1.31 -0.82 3.86
N ALA A 37 0.59 0.24 4.18
CA ALA A 37 0.40 0.73 5.54
C ALA A 37 -1.08 0.63 5.94
N LEU A 38 -1.31 0.17 7.16
CA LEU A 38 -2.62 0.01 7.78
C LEU A 38 -2.68 0.88 9.03
N LEU A 39 -3.48 1.94 9.00
CA LEU A 39 -3.68 2.83 10.14
C LEU A 39 -5.01 2.53 10.84
N PHE A 40 -4.91 2.31 12.13
CA PHE A 40 -6.06 2.04 12.99
C PHE A 40 -6.33 3.20 13.92
N ASP A 41 -7.57 3.37 14.33
CA ASP A 41 -7.87 4.20 15.49
C ASP A 41 -7.79 3.36 16.80
N LYS A 42 -7.98 4.02 17.94
CA LYS A 42 -7.95 3.37 19.25
C LYS A 42 -9.09 2.38 19.49
N ASP A 43 -10.16 2.47 18.69
CA ASP A 43 -11.31 1.58 18.72
C ASP A 43 -11.13 0.37 17.77
N GLY A 44 -9.97 0.30 17.08
CA GLY A 44 -9.62 -0.79 16.16
C GLY A 44 -10.27 -0.68 14.77
N ARG A 45 -10.76 0.51 14.40
CA ARG A 45 -11.24 0.74 13.03
C ARG A 45 -10.07 1.08 12.13
N LEU A 46 -10.06 0.48 10.94
CA LEU A 46 -9.07 0.71 9.89
C LEU A 46 -9.52 1.86 8.99
N VAL A 47 -8.56 2.68 8.59
CA VAL A 47 -8.76 3.63 7.49
C VAL A 47 -8.50 2.93 6.17
N LEU A 48 -9.49 2.91 5.30
CA LEU A 48 -9.33 2.53 3.89
C LEU A 48 -9.35 3.78 3.03
N THR A 49 -8.57 3.75 1.98
CA THR A 49 -8.58 4.77 0.93
C THR A 49 -8.97 4.15 -0.40
N LYS A 50 -9.70 4.91 -1.21
CA LYS A 50 -10.01 4.52 -2.57
C LYS A 50 -9.02 5.17 -3.51
N ARG A 51 -8.34 4.38 -4.29
CA ARG A 51 -7.32 4.84 -5.24
C ARG A 51 -7.93 5.78 -6.26
N ALA A 52 -7.26 6.87 -6.53
CA ALA A 52 -7.71 7.83 -7.55
C ALA A 52 -7.83 7.17 -8.93
N LYS A 53 -8.77 7.67 -9.73
CA LYS A 53 -9.03 7.17 -11.09
C LYS A 53 -7.86 7.36 -12.05
N GLU A 54 -6.95 8.27 -11.72
CA GLU A 54 -5.74 8.57 -12.49
C GLU A 54 -4.61 7.56 -12.27
N LYS A 55 -4.74 6.68 -11.27
CA LYS A 55 -3.73 5.62 -11.01
C LYS A 55 -3.64 4.67 -12.20
N MET A 56 -2.42 4.36 -12.61
CA MET A 56 -2.13 3.45 -13.73
C MET A 56 -2.64 2.03 -13.48
N LEU A 57 -2.43 1.53 -12.27
CA LEU A 57 -2.80 0.17 -11.84
C LEU A 57 -3.86 0.26 -10.73
N TRP A 58 -4.88 -0.58 -10.82
CA TRP A 58 -6.03 -0.63 -9.89
C TRP A 58 -6.66 0.75 -9.58
N PRO A 59 -7.00 1.58 -10.60
CA PRO A 59 -7.71 2.82 -10.37
C PRO A 59 -9.11 2.56 -9.82
N GLY A 60 -9.50 3.29 -8.78
CA GLY A 60 -10.83 3.21 -8.17
C GLY A 60 -11.05 2.03 -7.22
N ASP A 61 -10.05 1.17 -7.01
CA ASP A 61 -10.13 0.08 -6.04
C ASP A 61 -9.85 0.59 -4.62
N TRP A 62 -10.41 -0.11 -3.64
CA TRP A 62 -10.10 0.13 -2.23
C TRP A 62 -8.73 -0.45 -1.87
N ASP A 63 -7.93 0.34 -1.20
CA ASP A 63 -6.62 -0.02 -0.69
C ASP A 63 -6.63 -0.03 0.84
N GLY A 64 -5.54 -0.50 1.44
CA GLY A 64 -5.18 -0.18 2.80
C GLY A 64 -5.14 1.33 3.02
N THR A 65 -4.51 1.81 4.09
CA THR A 65 -4.51 3.25 4.30
C THR A 65 -3.68 3.98 3.24
N PHE A 66 -2.51 3.44 2.88
CA PHE A 66 -1.73 3.87 1.72
C PHE A 66 -0.66 2.84 1.37
N ALA A 67 -0.19 2.86 0.13
CA ALA A 67 0.88 1.99 -0.35
C ALA A 67 1.85 2.78 -1.23
N SER A 68 3.14 2.48 -1.13
CA SER A 68 4.18 3.16 -1.90
C SER A 68 5.49 2.38 -1.90
N HIS A 69 6.57 3.03 -2.32
CA HIS A 69 7.87 2.42 -2.51
C HIS A 69 8.94 3.13 -1.68
N PRO A 70 9.85 2.39 -1.03
CA PRO A 70 11.07 2.95 -0.46
C PRO A 70 11.97 3.55 -1.55
N ARG A 71 12.59 4.68 -1.25
CA ARG A 71 13.69 5.24 -2.05
C ARG A 71 15.00 4.55 -1.69
N GLU A 72 16.00 4.70 -2.56
CA GLU A 72 17.35 4.24 -2.26
C GLU A 72 17.80 4.75 -0.90
N SER A 73 18.41 3.89 -0.09
CA SER A 73 18.80 4.13 1.31
C SER A 73 17.68 4.20 2.35
N GLU A 74 16.40 4.08 1.99
CA GLU A 74 15.29 3.98 2.94
C GLU A 74 14.98 2.52 3.32
N GLY A 75 14.61 2.34 4.59
CA GLY A 75 13.93 1.13 5.05
C GLY A 75 12.41 1.25 4.90
N TYR A 76 11.68 0.17 5.20
CA TYR A 76 10.21 0.16 5.12
C TYR A 76 9.57 1.25 6.00
N VAL A 77 9.93 1.32 7.29
CA VAL A 77 9.32 2.27 8.24
C VAL A 77 9.63 3.72 7.88
N SER A 78 10.89 4.05 7.61
CA SER A 78 11.28 5.42 7.25
C SER A 78 10.60 5.90 5.96
N SER A 79 10.45 5.01 5.00
CA SER A 79 9.73 5.26 3.76
C SER A 79 8.24 5.54 4.01
N GLY A 80 7.58 4.70 4.83
CA GLY A 80 6.19 4.90 5.20
C GLY A 80 5.95 6.22 5.94
N GLU A 81 6.79 6.53 6.93
CA GLU A 81 6.71 7.79 7.69
C GLU A 81 6.96 9.02 6.79
N ARG A 82 7.81 8.93 5.78
CA ARG A 82 8.00 10.01 4.79
C ARG A 82 6.78 10.19 3.90
N ARG A 83 6.18 9.07 3.41
CA ARG A 83 5.05 9.12 2.48
C ARG A 83 3.73 9.51 3.14
N MET A 84 3.58 9.26 4.42
CA MET A 84 2.33 9.56 5.14
C MET A 84 1.87 11.02 4.99
N PRO A 85 2.71 12.06 5.15
CA PRO A 85 2.30 13.44 4.87
C PRO A 85 1.96 13.70 3.40
N GLU A 86 2.66 13.05 2.47
CA GLU A 86 2.46 13.23 1.02
C GLU A 86 1.14 12.59 0.55
N GLU A 87 0.77 11.43 1.11
CA GLU A 87 -0.43 10.67 0.72
C GLU A 87 -1.68 11.08 1.51
N LEU A 88 -1.54 11.44 2.79
CA LEU A 88 -2.66 11.63 3.72
C LEU A 88 -2.72 13.02 4.34
N GLY A 89 -1.68 13.84 4.18
CA GLY A 89 -1.56 15.14 4.82
C GLY A 89 -1.35 15.08 6.34
N ILE A 90 -0.98 13.92 6.88
CA ILE A 90 -0.74 13.70 8.32
C ILE A 90 0.65 13.12 8.57
N SER A 91 1.11 13.16 9.81
CA SER A 91 2.35 12.51 10.23
C SER A 91 2.09 11.59 11.42
N GLY A 92 2.86 10.52 11.54
CA GLY A 92 2.73 9.57 12.64
C GLY A 92 3.88 8.58 12.66
N LYS A 93 3.81 7.65 13.61
CA LYS A 93 4.75 6.55 13.75
C LYS A 93 4.17 5.28 13.17
N LEU A 94 5.03 4.51 12.53
CA LEU A 94 4.71 3.22 11.96
C LEU A 94 5.62 2.15 12.55
N ASP A 95 5.06 0.97 12.73
CA ASP A 95 5.78 -0.23 13.09
C ASP A 95 5.79 -1.21 11.91
N TYR A 96 6.93 -1.88 11.69
CA TYR A 96 7.04 -2.96 10.73
C TYR A 96 6.40 -4.22 11.32
N PHE A 97 5.52 -4.86 10.55
CA PHE A 97 4.82 -6.06 11.00
C PHE A 97 5.36 -7.33 10.34
N HIS A 98 5.27 -7.45 9.01
CA HIS A 98 5.79 -8.55 8.20
C HIS A 98 6.05 -8.09 6.77
N LYS A 99 6.54 -9.00 5.92
CA LYS A 99 6.60 -8.80 4.47
C LYS A 99 6.18 -10.07 3.73
N PHE A 100 5.75 -9.89 2.50
CA PHE A 100 5.37 -10.97 1.59
C PHE A 100 5.79 -10.64 0.17
N GLU A 101 5.98 -11.67 -0.64
CA GLU A 101 6.21 -11.53 -2.09
C GLU A 101 4.90 -11.84 -2.81
N TYR A 102 4.59 -11.05 -3.84
CA TYR A 102 3.47 -11.30 -4.72
C TYR A 102 3.72 -10.78 -6.12
N HIS A 103 3.06 -11.42 -7.10
CA HIS A 103 3.07 -10.99 -8.49
C HIS A 103 1.66 -11.09 -9.06
N VAL A 104 1.06 -9.97 -9.41
CA VAL A 104 -0.30 -9.90 -9.94
C VAL A 104 -0.34 -8.98 -11.16
N PRO A 105 -0.76 -9.49 -12.32
CA PRO A 105 -0.99 -8.66 -13.51
C PRO A 105 -2.29 -7.85 -13.36
N TYR A 106 -2.29 -6.65 -13.90
CA TYR A 106 -3.47 -5.82 -14.03
C TYR A 106 -3.84 -5.66 -15.47
N LYS A 107 -4.81 -6.45 -15.95
CA LYS A 107 -5.27 -6.46 -17.35
C LYS A 107 -4.07 -6.57 -18.31
N ASP A 108 -4.12 -5.84 -19.42
CA ASP A 108 -3.01 -5.73 -20.38
C ASP A 108 -2.16 -4.46 -20.17
N VAL A 109 -2.24 -3.85 -18.96
CA VAL A 109 -1.58 -2.57 -18.66
C VAL A 109 -0.19 -2.79 -18.07
N GLY A 110 -0.07 -3.58 -17.02
CA GLY A 110 1.17 -3.80 -16.29
C GLY A 110 0.98 -4.80 -15.15
N SER A 111 1.95 -4.86 -14.24
CA SER A 111 1.90 -5.81 -13.12
C SER A 111 2.53 -5.20 -11.87
N GLU A 112 1.99 -5.57 -10.72
CA GLU A 112 2.75 -5.51 -9.46
C GLU A 112 3.58 -6.79 -9.33
N ASN A 113 4.84 -6.64 -9.00
CA ASN A 113 5.77 -7.73 -8.70
C ASN A 113 6.69 -7.27 -7.58
N GLU A 114 6.30 -7.55 -6.33
CA GLU A 114 6.83 -6.86 -5.18
C GLU A 114 7.21 -7.78 -4.04
N ILE A 115 8.25 -7.39 -3.30
CA ILE A 115 8.40 -7.74 -1.89
C ILE A 115 7.84 -6.58 -1.10
N CYS A 116 6.64 -6.79 -0.56
CA CYS A 116 5.83 -5.76 0.09
C CYS A 116 5.89 -5.88 1.61
N GLY A 117 6.41 -4.85 2.28
CA GLY A 117 6.37 -4.73 3.74
C GLY A 117 5.01 -4.26 4.23
N THR A 118 4.46 -4.89 5.25
CA THR A 118 3.26 -4.40 5.93
C THR A 118 3.67 -3.54 7.12
N LEU A 119 3.20 -2.30 7.10
CA LEU A 119 3.39 -1.32 8.17
C LEU A 119 2.07 -1.10 8.90
N VAL A 120 2.13 -0.91 10.20
CA VAL A 120 0.95 -0.63 11.02
C VAL A 120 1.17 0.62 11.85
N GLY A 121 0.11 1.37 12.08
CA GLY A 121 0.16 2.55 12.94
C GLY A 121 -1.18 2.82 13.60
N VAL A 122 -1.15 3.65 14.65
CA VAL A 122 -2.37 4.10 15.35
C VAL A 122 -2.46 5.60 15.25
N ILE A 123 -3.62 6.08 14.81
CA ILE A 123 -3.94 7.51 14.71
C ILE A 123 -5.20 7.83 15.51
N ASN A 124 -5.38 9.10 15.83
CA ASN A 124 -6.61 9.53 16.48
C ASN A 124 -7.77 9.52 15.47
N LYS A 125 -8.94 9.04 15.87
CA LYS A 125 -10.16 9.03 15.04
C LYS A 125 -10.59 10.43 14.55
N ASP A 126 -10.19 11.47 15.28
CA ASP A 126 -10.48 12.87 14.93
C ASP A 126 -9.39 13.47 14.02
N THR A 127 -8.38 12.67 13.61
CA THR A 127 -7.35 13.10 12.68
C THR A 127 -7.98 13.32 11.30
N GLU A 128 -7.87 14.54 10.80
CA GLU A 128 -8.33 14.89 9.46
C GLU A 128 -7.35 14.33 8.42
N ILE A 129 -7.77 13.28 7.73
CA ILE A 129 -7.06 12.72 6.58
C ILE A 129 -7.57 13.45 5.34
N LYS A 130 -6.65 13.89 4.49
CA LYS A 130 -6.99 14.64 3.28
C LYS A 130 -7.11 13.71 2.08
N GLU A 131 -8.14 13.92 1.29
CA GLU A 131 -8.20 13.40 -0.07
C GLU A 131 -7.21 14.21 -0.92
N ILE A 132 -6.11 13.56 -1.31
CA ILE A 132 -5.07 14.19 -2.13
C ILE A 132 -5.40 13.92 -3.60
N GLU A 133 -5.58 14.97 -4.39
CA GLU A 133 -5.88 14.89 -5.83
C GLU A 133 -4.85 14.02 -6.56
N GLY A 134 -5.34 13.07 -7.35
CA GLY A 134 -4.53 12.10 -8.08
C GLY A 134 -4.00 10.91 -7.23
N GLU A 135 -4.21 10.94 -5.90
CA GLU A 135 -3.83 9.86 -5.00
C GLU A 135 -5.06 9.14 -4.44
N ILE A 136 -6.02 9.87 -3.87
CA ILE A 136 -7.17 9.35 -3.12
C ILE A 136 -8.45 10.03 -3.57
N ASP A 137 -9.46 9.23 -3.97
CA ASP A 137 -10.81 9.69 -4.35
C ASP A 137 -11.80 9.64 -3.16
N GLU A 138 -11.57 8.74 -2.20
CA GLU A 138 -12.53 8.51 -1.10
C GLU A 138 -11.82 7.90 0.12
N ILE A 139 -12.32 8.20 1.32
CA ILE A 139 -11.80 7.68 2.59
C ILE A 139 -12.94 7.04 3.38
N LYS A 140 -12.67 5.88 3.97
CA LYS A 140 -13.65 5.14 4.78
C LYS A 140 -13.00 4.59 6.05
N TRP A 141 -13.67 4.77 7.20
CA TRP A 141 -13.36 4.06 8.43
C TRP A 141 -14.22 2.80 8.55
N ILE A 142 -13.60 1.68 8.82
CA ILE A 142 -14.29 0.39 8.84
C ILE A 142 -13.78 -0.50 9.98
N THR A 143 -14.68 -1.22 10.63
CA THR A 143 -14.29 -2.25 11.59
C THR A 143 -13.79 -3.51 10.87
N ALA A 144 -12.95 -4.32 11.53
CA ALA A 144 -12.49 -5.58 10.98
C ALA A 144 -13.66 -6.51 10.58
N ARG A 145 -14.73 -6.52 11.38
CA ARG A 145 -15.93 -7.34 11.12
C ARG A 145 -16.64 -6.92 9.84
N GLU A 146 -16.84 -5.62 9.64
CA GLU A 146 -17.46 -5.08 8.43
C GLU A 146 -16.61 -5.33 7.22
N LEU A 147 -15.29 -5.08 7.31
CA LEU A 147 -14.34 -5.31 6.22
C LEU A 147 -14.33 -6.78 5.77
N ILE A 148 -14.27 -7.73 6.70
CA ILE A 148 -14.33 -9.17 6.39
C ILE A 148 -15.64 -9.52 5.68
N ALA A 149 -16.76 -8.93 6.11
CA ALA A 149 -18.05 -9.16 5.46
C ALA A 149 -18.09 -8.58 4.03
N GLU A 150 -17.59 -7.37 3.84
CA GLU A 150 -17.52 -6.75 2.50
C GLU A 150 -16.59 -7.52 1.55
N ILE A 151 -15.40 -7.93 2.01
CA ILE A 151 -14.43 -8.71 1.21
C ILE A 151 -15.02 -10.05 0.74
N LYS A 152 -15.82 -10.71 1.59
CA LYS A 152 -16.49 -11.97 1.21
C LYS A 152 -17.52 -11.82 0.10
N ILE A 153 -18.12 -10.63 -0.02
CA ILE A 153 -19.14 -10.34 -1.03
C ILE A 153 -18.52 -9.82 -2.32
N ASN A 154 -17.57 -8.89 -2.22
CA ASN A 154 -16.98 -8.17 -3.35
C ASN A 154 -15.45 -8.08 -3.21
N PRO A 155 -14.71 -9.20 -3.24
CA PRO A 155 -13.24 -9.13 -3.11
C PRO A 155 -12.55 -8.36 -4.23
N GLU A 156 -13.19 -8.29 -5.41
CA GLU A 156 -12.66 -7.68 -6.62
C GLU A 156 -12.56 -6.16 -6.60
N ILE A 157 -13.18 -5.50 -5.60
CA ILE A 157 -13.07 -4.04 -5.44
C ILE A 157 -11.91 -3.62 -4.54
N TYR A 158 -11.10 -4.60 -4.08
CA TYR A 158 -9.97 -4.39 -3.17
C TYR A 158 -8.65 -4.72 -3.86
N CYS A 159 -7.63 -3.93 -3.57
CA CYS A 159 -6.28 -4.18 -4.07
C CYS A 159 -5.73 -5.54 -3.59
N PRO A 160 -5.09 -6.34 -4.46
CA PRO A 160 -4.59 -7.66 -4.09
C PRO A 160 -3.61 -7.66 -2.91
N TRP A 161 -2.66 -6.72 -2.88
CA TRP A 161 -1.68 -6.62 -1.78
C TRP A 161 -2.32 -6.33 -0.43
N MET A 162 -3.39 -5.53 -0.40
CA MET A 162 -4.17 -5.28 0.81
C MET A 162 -4.81 -6.57 1.32
N LEU A 163 -5.42 -7.37 0.44
CA LEU A 163 -6.05 -8.63 0.82
C LEU A 163 -5.03 -9.60 1.39
N ILE A 164 -3.85 -9.71 0.77
CA ILE A 164 -2.74 -10.56 1.25
C ILE A 164 -2.23 -10.08 2.61
N ALA A 165 -1.99 -8.77 2.77
CA ALA A 165 -1.53 -8.19 4.02
C ALA A 165 -2.51 -8.45 5.17
N LEU A 166 -3.82 -8.33 4.94
CA LEU A 166 -4.85 -8.60 5.93
C LEU A 166 -4.93 -10.08 6.28
N GLU A 167 -4.89 -10.98 5.30
CA GLU A 167 -4.93 -12.42 5.53
C GLU A 167 -3.75 -12.87 6.41
N LEU A 168 -2.53 -12.44 6.09
CA LEU A 168 -1.34 -12.72 6.88
C LEU A 168 -1.39 -12.10 8.28
N SER A 169 -2.00 -10.92 8.42
CA SER A 169 -2.17 -10.27 9.72
C SER A 169 -3.13 -11.04 10.63
N LEU A 170 -4.21 -11.61 10.06
CA LEU A 170 -5.17 -12.41 10.82
C LEU A 170 -4.61 -13.74 11.32
N ILE A 171 -3.60 -14.32 10.65
CA ILE A 171 -2.93 -15.57 11.09
C ILE A 171 -2.07 -15.31 12.33
N HIS A 172 -1.68 -14.08 12.61
CA HIS A 172 -0.79 -13.71 13.72
C HIS A 172 -1.52 -13.06 14.91
N ILE A 173 -2.85 -12.96 14.86
CA ILE A 173 -3.73 -12.58 15.97
C ILE A 173 -4.37 -13.83 16.57
#